data_62920d54e8dd3d1b09dcf156b7fe8e2f
#
_entry.id   62920d54e8dd3d1b09dcf156b7fe8e2f
#
_cell.length_a   1.000
_cell.length_b   1.000
_cell.length_c   1.000
_cell.angle_alpha   90.00
_cell.angle_beta   90.00
_cell.angle_gamma   90.00
#
_symmetry.space_group_name_H-M   'P 1'
#
loop_
_entity.id
_entity.type
_entity.pdbx_description
1 polymer ?
#
loop_
_entity_poly.entity_id
_entity_poly.type
_entity_poly.pdbx_seq_one_letter_code
_entity_poly.pdbx_strand_id
1 'polypeptide(L)'
;MATNEPFDVIPVPLMEAVIEVRFPGEADIERRRGAFQSALRSRYPDLLVPGVAADESVATSPYIFAAADRSRAVLLSVNLLGYVVQAYPGWEAFRDAFLEHWERLTVLVSLQRANRVALRYVNRFSGTLADAVRTTDPPPFLTPLSSATLQHEGSTRIRTQRGHEAHVRVRYESEGDAGLLLDLDVARDGLENLATMADALQALHADVEEIFLASVEPWFAASLVGAREEPT
;
A
#
# COMPACT_ATOMS: atom_id res chain seq x y z
N MET A 1 -23.37 4.32 10.02
CA MET A 1 -23.62 3.91 8.62
C MET A 1 -22.25 3.77 8.02
N ALA A 2 -21.82 2.54 7.73
CA ALA A 2 -20.55 2.32 7.05
C ALA A 2 -20.69 2.91 5.63
N THR A 3 -19.85 3.89 5.31
CA THR A 3 -19.70 4.36 3.93
C THR A 3 -18.99 3.23 3.19
N ASN A 4 -19.71 2.48 2.36
CA ASN A 4 -19.10 1.51 1.45
C ASN A 4 -18.07 2.26 0.60
N GLU A 5 -16.80 2.01 0.84
CA GLU A 5 -15.71 2.49 0.02
C GLU A 5 -15.76 1.79 -1.35
N PRO A 6 -15.36 2.45 -2.46
CA PRO A 6 -15.39 1.83 -3.80
C PRO A 6 -14.68 0.48 -3.87
N PHE A 7 -13.70 0.25 -3.01
CA PHE A 7 -12.96 -1.00 -2.94
C PHE A 7 -13.71 -2.14 -2.21
N ASP A 8 -14.83 -1.85 -1.53
CA ASP A 8 -15.59 -2.86 -0.79
C ASP A 8 -16.64 -3.59 -1.65
N VAL A 9 -17.03 -3.02 -2.79
CA VAL A 9 -18.23 -3.44 -3.53
C VAL A 9 -17.89 -4.24 -4.78
N ILE A 10 -16.70 -4.10 -5.34
CA ILE A 10 -16.26 -4.93 -6.45
C ILE A 10 -15.04 -5.70 -5.95
N PRO A 11 -14.87 -6.97 -6.35
CA PRO A 11 -13.60 -7.63 -6.16
C PRO A 11 -12.55 -6.92 -7.02
N VAL A 12 -12.22 -5.68 -6.62
CA VAL A 12 -11.00 -5.05 -7.08
C VAL A 12 -9.92 -6.03 -6.71
N PRO A 13 -9.13 -6.50 -7.65
CA PRO A 13 -8.10 -7.48 -7.40
C PRO A 13 -6.94 -6.85 -6.60
N LEU A 14 -7.29 -6.26 -5.46
CA LEU A 14 -6.31 -5.70 -4.55
C LEU A 14 -5.56 -6.85 -3.90
N MET A 15 -4.34 -7.07 -4.35
CA MET A 15 -3.46 -8.12 -3.84
C MET A 15 -2.80 -7.74 -2.53
N GLU A 16 -2.47 -6.46 -2.40
CA GLU A 16 -1.70 -5.97 -1.27
C GLU A 16 -2.02 -4.50 -1.02
N ALA A 17 -2.25 -4.16 0.25
CA ALA A 17 -2.29 -2.78 0.72
C ALA A 17 -1.25 -2.57 1.82
N VAL A 18 -0.53 -1.45 1.76
CA VAL A 18 0.55 -1.11 2.68
C VAL A 18 0.41 0.31 3.17
N ILE A 19 0.47 0.50 4.49
CA ILE A 19 0.80 1.79 5.12
C ILE A 19 2.22 1.71 5.62
N GLU A 20 3.04 2.70 5.29
CA GLU A 20 4.43 2.80 5.74
C GLU A 20 4.68 4.19 6.32
N VAL A 21 5.26 4.24 7.51
CA VAL A 21 5.75 5.47 8.13
C VAL A 21 7.23 5.33 8.38
N ARG A 22 8.00 6.26 7.81
CA ARG A 22 9.44 6.40 8.09
C ARG A 22 9.69 7.60 9.00
N PHE A 23 10.55 7.41 9.97
CA PHE A 23 10.93 8.42 10.95
C PHE A 23 12.45 8.46 11.12
N PRO A 24 13.03 9.49 11.77
CA PRO A 24 14.44 9.49 12.13
C PRO A 24 14.80 8.24 12.92
N GLY A 25 15.96 7.68 12.68
CA GLY A 25 16.41 6.47 13.36
C GLY A 25 16.30 6.59 14.88
N GLU A 26 15.58 5.66 15.52
CA GLU A 26 15.33 5.62 16.96
C GLU A 26 15.86 4.32 17.57
N ALA A 27 17.00 4.41 18.24
CA ALA A 27 17.70 3.25 18.80
C ALA A 27 16.92 2.57 19.93
N ASP A 28 16.02 3.28 20.60
CA ASP A 28 15.21 2.71 21.69
C ASP A 28 14.22 1.66 21.16
N ILE A 29 13.91 1.65 19.86
CA ILE A 29 13.11 0.61 19.23
C ILE A 29 13.73 -0.78 19.43
N GLU A 30 15.05 -0.90 19.28
CA GLU A 30 15.72 -2.18 19.49
C GLU A 30 15.56 -2.70 20.93
N ARG A 31 15.60 -1.81 21.90
CA ARG A 31 15.37 -2.16 23.32
C ARG A 31 13.92 -2.53 23.61
N ARG A 32 12.98 -1.85 22.96
CA ARG A 32 11.53 -1.99 23.19
C ARG A 32 10.87 -3.01 22.28
N ARG A 33 11.57 -3.54 21.28
CA ARG A 33 11.02 -4.51 20.31
C ARG A 33 10.35 -5.71 20.96
N GLY A 34 10.93 -6.25 22.03
CA GLY A 34 10.33 -7.38 22.76
C GLY A 34 8.99 -7.04 23.42
N ALA A 35 8.85 -5.83 23.96
CA ALA A 35 7.58 -5.33 24.50
C ALA A 35 6.55 -5.12 23.38
N PHE A 36 6.95 -4.53 22.25
CA PHE A 36 6.11 -4.38 21.08
C PHE A 36 5.62 -5.74 20.54
N GLN A 37 6.53 -6.70 20.36
CA GLN A 37 6.19 -8.07 19.97
C GLN A 37 5.19 -8.71 20.94
N SER A 38 5.40 -8.57 22.26
CA SER A 38 4.52 -9.16 23.26
C SER A 38 3.09 -8.61 23.16
N ALA A 39 2.93 -7.31 22.85
CA ALA A 39 1.64 -6.68 22.65
C ALA A 39 0.95 -7.15 21.36
N LEU A 40 1.70 -7.60 20.35
CA LEU A 40 1.17 -8.06 19.07
C LEU A 40 0.94 -9.58 18.99
N ARG A 41 1.55 -10.36 19.87
CA ARG A 41 1.70 -11.82 19.75
C ARG A 41 0.40 -12.58 19.57
N SER A 42 -0.70 -12.13 20.15
CA SER A 42 -2.00 -12.80 20.00
C SER A 42 -2.55 -12.73 18.58
N ARG A 43 -2.25 -11.66 17.85
CA ARG A 43 -2.71 -11.44 16.44
C ARG A 43 -1.64 -11.77 15.42
N TYR A 44 -0.38 -11.66 15.81
CA TYR A 44 0.81 -11.86 14.97
C TYR A 44 1.78 -12.79 15.69
N PRO A 45 1.50 -14.11 15.71
CA PRO A 45 2.32 -15.07 16.46
C PRO A 45 3.71 -15.28 15.88
N ASP A 46 3.86 -15.07 14.56
CA ASP A 46 5.09 -15.37 13.84
C ASP A 46 6.01 -14.17 13.76
N LEU A 47 7.26 -14.34 14.15
CA LEU A 47 8.32 -13.36 13.98
C LEU A 47 9.28 -13.84 12.90
N LEU A 48 9.38 -13.08 11.81
CA LEU A 48 10.38 -13.25 10.78
C LEU A 48 11.51 -12.25 11.03
N VAL A 49 12.71 -12.78 11.20
CA VAL A 49 13.92 -11.98 11.36
C VAL A 49 14.48 -11.71 9.97
N PRO A 50 14.90 -10.47 9.65
CA PRO A 50 15.47 -10.18 8.35
C PRO A 50 16.71 -11.04 8.08
N GLY A 51 16.76 -11.64 6.90
CA GLY A 51 17.99 -12.23 6.38
C GLY A 51 18.99 -11.11 6.06
N VAL A 52 20.24 -11.29 6.38
CA VAL A 52 21.29 -10.32 6.06
C VAL A 52 21.87 -10.67 4.71
N ALA A 53 21.56 -9.90 3.67
CA ALA A 53 22.42 -9.86 2.50
C ALA A 53 23.74 -9.16 2.88
N ALA A 54 24.85 -9.57 2.27
CA ALA A 54 26.19 -9.12 2.68
C ALA A 54 26.41 -7.60 2.57
N ASP A 55 25.53 -6.88 1.88
CA ASP A 55 25.53 -5.45 1.60
C ASP A 55 24.43 -4.66 2.30
N GLU A 56 23.55 -5.32 3.08
CA GLU A 56 22.44 -4.66 3.78
C GLU A 56 22.77 -4.40 5.26
N SER A 57 22.33 -3.24 5.75
CA SER A 57 22.38 -2.94 7.18
C SER A 57 21.24 -3.64 7.92
N VAL A 58 21.55 -4.53 8.83
CA VAL A 58 20.56 -5.20 9.70
C VAL A 58 19.66 -4.22 10.45
N ALA A 59 20.20 -3.05 10.80
CA ALA A 59 19.48 -2.04 11.56
C ALA A 59 18.29 -1.43 10.77
N THR A 60 18.37 -1.43 9.45
CA THR A 60 17.31 -0.86 8.59
C THR A 60 16.35 -1.89 8.02
N SER A 61 16.74 -3.17 8.01
CA SER A 61 15.87 -4.26 7.58
C SER A 61 14.80 -4.53 8.63
N PRO A 62 13.49 -4.54 8.28
CA PRO A 62 12.44 -4.66 9.27
C PRO A 62 12.29 -6.09 9.81
N TYR A 63 11.99 -6.20 11.09
CA TYR A 63 11.36 -7.39 11.65
C TYR A 63 9.92 -7.44 11.17
N ILE A 64 9.45 -8.64 10.83
CA ILE A 64 8.09 -8.86 10.33
C ILE A 64 7.33 -9.69 11.36
N PHE A 65 6.30 -9.09 11.96
CA PHE A 65 5.36 -9.77 12.83
C PHE A 65 4.17 -10.16 11.96
N ALA A 66 4.03 -11.45 11.66
CA ALA A 66 3.04 -11.95 10.71
C ALA A 66 1.90 -12.70 11.41
N ALA A 67 0.69 -12.56 10.87
CA ALA A 67 -0.43 -13.41 11.23
C ALA A 67 -0.14 -14.88 10.80
N ALA A 68 -0.77 -15.85 11.47
CA ALA A 68 -0.53 -17.28 11.21
C ALA A 68 -0.88 -17.66 9.76
N ASP A 69 -1.90 -17.04 9.18
CA ASP A 69 -2.36 -17.26 7.79
C ASP A 69 -1.59 -16.42 6.76
N ARG A 70 -0.63 -15.59 7.20
CA ARG A 70 0.15 -14.65 6.38
C ARG A 70 -0.67 -13.57 5.67
N SER A 71 -1.96 -13.42 5.97
CA SER A 71 -2.84 -12.42 5.34
C SER A 71 -2.48 -10.98 5.69
N ARG A 72 -1.73 -10.78 6.79
CA ARG A 72 -1.33 -9.45 7.28
C ARG A 72 -0.06 -9.51 8.11
N ALA A 73 0.67 -8.41 8.12
CA ALA A 73 1.92 -8.30 8.88
C ALA A 73 2.19 -6.85 9.34
N VAL A 74 2.89 -6.73 10.45
CA VAL A 74 3.47 -5.47 10.94
C VAL A 74 4.98 -5.53 10.75
N LEU A 75 5.55 -4.49 10.16
CA LEU A 75 6.98 -4.32 9.92
C LEU A 75 7.53 -3.30 10.88
N LEU A 76 8.65 -3.59 11.52
CA LEU A 76 9.30 -2.67 12.46
C LEU A 76 10.81 -2.69 12.26
N SER A 77 11.41 -1.54 12.04
CA SER A 77 12.86 -1.31 12.14
C SER A 77 13.14 -0.03 12.94
N VAL A 78 14.39 0.30 13.12
CA VAL A 78 14.79 1.53 13.87
C VAL A 78 14.25 2.82 13.25
N ASN A 79 13.82 2.80 12.00
CA ASN A 79 13.37 3.99 11.26
C ASN A 79 12.06 3.78 10.47
N LEU A 80 11.34 2.69 10.72
CA LEU A 80 10.15 2.33 9.95
C LEU A 80 9.13 1.56 10.81
N LEU A 81 7.86 1.94 10.68
CA LEU A 81 6.70 1.11 10.98
C LEU A 81 5.89 0.92 9.71
N GLY A 82 5.59 -0.34 9.35
CA GLY A 82 4.74 -0.70 8.23
C GLY A 82 3.60 -1.61 8.66
N TYR A 83 2.50 -1.56 7.93
CA TYR A 83 1.39 -2.50 8.04
C TYR A 83 0.97 -2.96 6.65
N VAL A 84 0.97 -4.27 6.45
CA VAL A 84 0.70 -4.92 5.16
C VAL A 84 -0.49 -5.84 5.31
N VAL A 85 -1.41 -5.80 4.35
CA VAL A 85 -2.52 -6.75 4.24
C VAL A 85 -2.62 -7.28 2.82
N GLN A 86 -2.91 -8.59 2.68
CA GLN A 86 -3.19 -9.26 1.41
C GLN A 86 -4.69 -9.51 1.21
N ALA A 87 -5.46 -9.54 2.30
CA ALA A 87 -6.92 -9.54 2.28
C ALA A 87 -7.39 -8.19 2.83
N TYR A 88 -7.75 -7.29 1.91
CA TYR A 88 -8.09 -5.91 2.27
C TYR A 88 -9.44 -5.84 2.98
N PRO A 89 -9.49 -5.32 4.22
CA PRO A 89 -10.71 -5.31 5.03
C PRO A 89 -11.59 -4.04 4.83
N GLY A 90 -11.28 -3.20 3.84
CA GLY A 90 -11.82 -1.85 3.68
C GLY A 90 -10.96 -0.79 4.35
N TRP A 91 -11.11 0.48 3.89
CA TRP A 91 -10.24 1.57 4.31
C TRP A 91 -10.25 1.83 5.80
N GLU A 92 -11.43 1.98 6.39
CA GLU A 92 -11.56 2.32 7.81
C GLU A 92 -10.89 1.26 8.70
N ALA A 93 -11.18 -0.02 8.45
CA ALA A 93 -10.62 -1.12 9.22
C ALA A 93 -9.08 -1.23 9.03
N PHE A 94 -8.59 -0.98 7.81
CA PHE A 94 -7.16 -1.01 7.51
C PHE A 94 -6.41 0.15 8.18
N ARG A 95 -6.94 1.37 8.06
CA ARG A 95 -6.42 2.58 8.71
C ARG A 95 -6.38 2.42 10.22
N ASP A 96 -7.50 2.02 10.82
CA ASP A 96 -7.65 1.94 12.27
C ASP A 96 -6.73 0.85 12.87
N ALA A 97 -6.56 -0.28 12.17
CA ALA A 97 -5.60 -1.30 12.58
C ALA A 97 -4.16 -0.77 12.55
N PHE A 98 -3.78 0.01 11.52
CA PHE A 98 -2.47 0.67 11.49
C PHE A 98 -2.32 1.68 12.64
N LEU A 99 -3.32 2.54 12.87
CA LEU A 99 -3.28 3.55 13.93
C LEU A 99 -3.12 2.92 15.32
N GLU A 100 -3.73 1.76 15.56
CA GLU A 100 -3.50 1.00 16.80
C GLU A 100 -2.03 0.57 16.95
N HIS A 101 -1.39 0.12 15.87
CA HIS A 101 0.04 -0.24 15.90
C HIS A 101 0.93 0.98 16.08
N TRP A 102 0.58 2.10 15.43
CA TRP A 102 1.26 3.38 15.58
C TRP A 102 1.20 3.90 17.01
N GLU A 103 0.01 3.90 17.64
CA GLU A 103 -0.16 4.29 19.02
C GLU A 103 0.67 3.43 19.97
N ARG A 104 0.65 2.12 19.79
CA ARG A 104 1.48 1.19 20.58
C ARG A 104 2.97 1.51 20.47
N LEU A 105 3.46 1.83 19.29
CA LEU A 105 4.85 2.21 19.10
C LEU A 105 5.17 3.54 19.79
N THR A 106 4.34 4.56 19.59
CA THR A 106 4.57 5.91 20.16
C THR A 106 4.47 5.97 21.67
N VAL A 107 3.73 5.05 22.30
CA VAL A 107 3.73 4.85 23.75
C VAL A 107 5.06 4.25 24.24
N LEU A 108 5.68 3.39 23.44
CA LEU A 108 6.96 2.72 23.80
C LEU A 108 8.17 3.61 23.55
N VAL A 109 8.14 4.43 22.50
CA VAL A 109 9.26 5.27 22.07
C VAL A 109 8.80 6.68 21.74
N SER A 110 9.61 7.69 22.12
CA SER A 110 9.26 9.10 21.97
C SER A 110 9.61 9.61 20.57
N LEU A 111 8.84 9.19 19.56
CA LEU A 111 8.97 9.73 18.22
C LEU A 111 8.54 11.19 18.17
N GLN A 112 9.31 12.03 17.46
CA GLN A 112 9.05 13.47 17.38
C GLN A 112 8.39 13.87 16.06
N ARG A 113 8.70 13.18 14.97
CA ARG A 113 8.22 13.46 13.62
C ARG A 113 8.29 12.21 12.75
N ALA A 114 7.56 12.22 11.64
CA ALA A 114 7.76 11.27 10.57
C ALA A 114 8.42 11.96 9.36
N ASN A 115 9.41 11.31 8.76
CA ASN A 115 10.08 11.78 7.55
C ASN A 115 9.24 11.54 6.31
N ARG A 116 8.48 10.44 6.29
CA ARG A 116 7.60 10.04 5.19
C ARG A 116 6.42 9.25 5.74
N VAL A 117 5.24 9.52 5.20
CA VAL A 117 4.03 8.70 5.37
C VAL A 117 3.58 8.27 3.99
N ALA A 118 3.37 6.98 3.77
CA ALA A 118 3.00 6.44 2.47
C ALA A 118 1.84 5.45 2.57
N LEU A 119 1.04 5.42 1.51
CA LEU A 119 -0.02 4.46 1.26
C LEU A 119 0.20 3.85 -0.13
N ARG A 120 0.27 2.50 -0.20
CA ARG A 120 0.47 1.78 -1.44
C ARG A 120 -0.59 0.72 -1.62
N TYR A 121 -1.17 0.67 -2.82
CA TYR A 121 -2.10 -0.37 -3.26
C TYR A 121 -1.57 -1.06 -4.51
N VAL A 122 -1.48 -2.39 -4.45
CA VAL A 122 -1.13 -3.23 -5.59
C VAL A 122 -2.36 -3.98 -6.06
N ASN A 123 -2.84 -3.65 -7.24
CA ASN A 123 -4.01 -4.25 -7.85
C ASN A 123 -3.59 -5.17 -9.00
N ARG A 124 -4.24 -6.33 -9.11
CA ARG A 124 -4.03 -7.27 -10.21
C ARG A 124 -5.33 -7.45 -10.99
N PHE A 125 -5.28 -7.15 -12.27
CA PHE A 125 -6.36 -7.32 -13.22
C PHE A 125 -6.06 -8.54 -14.09
N SER A 126 -6.94 -9.53 -14.11
CA SER A 126 -6.77 -10.77 -14.88
C SER A 126 -7.93 -11.00 -15.84
N GLY A 127 -7.69 -11.74 -16.92
CA GLY A 127 -8.72 -12.04 -17.92
C GLY A 127 -9.29 -10.75 -18.56
N THR A 128 -10.61 -10.65 -18.65
CA THR A 128 -11.32 -9.50 -19.25
C THR A 128 -11.14 -8.19 -18.47
N LEU A 129 -10.73 -8.27 -17.19
CA LEU A 129 -10.46 -7.07 -16.39
C LEU A 129 -9.11 -6.42 -16.74
N ALA A 130 -8.21 -7.10 -17.46
CA ALA A 130 -6.97 -6.49 -17.93
C ALA A 130 -7.22 -5.27 -18.83
N ASP A 131 -8.34 -5.27 -19.57
CA ASP A 131 -8.75 -4.15 -20.42
C ASP A 131 -9.34 -2.96 -19.63
N ALA A 132 -9.58 -3.14 -18.33
CA ALA A 132 -10.13 -2.08 -17.48
C ALA A 132 -9.11 -1.01 -17.12
N VAL A 133 -7.80 -1.30 -17.25
CA VAL A 133 -6.75 -0.32 -16.95
C VAL A 133 -6.36 0.41 -18.23
N ARG A 134 -6.31 1.75 -18.14
CA ARG A 134 -5.79 2.58 -19.22
C ARG A 134 -4.29 2.36 -19.34
N THR A 135 -3.93 1.49 -20.25
CA THR A 135 -2.54 1.38 -20.68
C THR A 135 -2.28 2.49 -21.67
N THR A 136 -1.29 3.33 -21.41
CA THR A 136 -0.71 4.10 -22.51
C THR A 136 -0.21 3.07 -23.53
N ASP A 137 -0.65 3.24 -24.79
CA ASP A 137 -0.19 2.42 -25.91
C ASP A 137 1.30 2.10 -25.79
N PRO A 138 1.71 0.88 -26.18
CA PRO A 138 3.12 0.58 -26.20
C PRO A 138 3.84 1.72 -26.92
N PRO A 139 5.01 2.15 -26.44
CA PRO A 139 5.71 3.29 -27.03
C PRO A 139 5.67 3.19 -28.55
N PRO A 140 5.34 4.23 -29.31
CA PRO A 140 5.09 4.17 -30.75
C PRO A 140 6.17 3.47 -31.56
N PHE A 141 7.40 3.46 -31.04
CA PHE A 141 8.53 2.76 -31.68
C PHE A 141 8.48 1.23 -31.56
N LEU A 142 7.68 0.65 -30.66
CA LEU A 142 7.50 -0.79 -30.52
C LEU A 142 6.35 -1.33 -31.38
N THR A 143 5.38 -0.49 -31.70
CA THR A 143 4.18 -0.89 -32.46
C THR A 143 4.48 -1.58 -33.81
N PRO A 144 5.52 -1.18 -34.58
CA PRO A 144 5.85 -1.87 -35.82
C PRO A 144 6.60 -3.20 -35.65
N LEU A 145 7.10 -3.48 -34.44
CA LEU A 145 8.02 -4.57 -34.17
C LEU A 145 7.38 -5.80 -33.55
N SER A 146 6.16 -5.65 -33.00
CA SER A 146 5.56 -6.71 -32.21
C SER A 146 4.13 -7.01 -32.67
N SER A 147 3.87 -8.29 -32.94
CA SER A 147 2.53 -8.84 -33.11
C SER A 147 1.89 -9.20 -31.76
N ALA A 148 2.67 -9.25 -30.67
CA ALA A 148 2.21 -9.49 -29.31
C ALA A 148 3.21 -8.92 -28.31
N THR A 149 2.72 -8.21 -27.31
CA THR A 149 3.54 -7.77 -26.17
C THR A 149 3.55 -8.89 -25.13
N LEU A 150 4.73 -9.46 -24.86
CA LEU A 150 4.90 -10.51 -23.86
C LEU A 150 5.03 -9.95 -22.45
N GLN A 151 5.70 -8.81 -22.32
CA GLN A 151 5.88 -8.10 -21.06
C GLN A 151 5.99 -6.61 -21.31
N HIS A 152 5.36 -5.82 -20.47
CA HIS A 152 5.49 -4.36 -20.45
C HIS A 152 5.54 -3.85 -19.02
N GLU A 153 6.43 -2.91 -18.74
CA GLU A 153 6.49 -2.19 -17.48
C GLU A 153 6.62 -0.69 -17.77
N GLY A 154 5.73 0.09 -17.20
CA GLY A 154 5.76 1.54 -17.25
C GLY A 154 5.66 2.14 -15.86
N SER A 155 6.33 3.27 -15.63
CA SER A 155 6.18 4.00 -14.38
C SER A 155 6.10 5.50 -14.62
N THR A 156 5.26 6.17 -13.84
CA THR A 156 5.08 7.62 -13.88
C THR A 156 5.10 8.16 -12.45
N ARG A 157 5.81 9.26 -12.25
CA ARG A 157 5.75 10.03 -11.01
C ARG A 157 4.99 11.32 -11.26
N ILE A 158 4.02 11.59 -10.41
CA ILE A 158 3.20 12.80 -10.47
C ILE A 158 3.15 13.46 -9.09
N ARG A 159 2.81 14.74 -9.09
CA ARG A 159 2.42 15.45 -7.86
C ARG A 159 0.91 15.63 -7.87
N THR A 160 0.25 15.16 -6.81
CA THR A 160 -1.20 15.26 -6.68
C THR A 160 -1.63 16.71 -6.44
N GLN A 161 -2.92 16.99 -6.55
CA GLN A 161 -3.46 18.33 -6.26
C GLN A 161 -3.26 18.73 -4.78
N ARG A 162 -3.18 17.74 -3.87
CA ARG A 162 -2.89 17.94 -2.44
C ARG A 162 -1.38 18.10 -2.17
N GLY A 163 -0.55 18.04 -3.22
CA GLY A 163 0.90 18.21 -3.12
C GLY A 163 1.68 16.95 -2.75
N HIS A 164 1.02 15.80 -2.65
CA HIS A 164 1.70 14.53 -2.39
C HIS A 164 2.43 14.01 -3.63
N GLU A 165 3.50 13.24 -3.43
CA GLU A 165 4.17 12.53 -4.52
C GLU A 165 3.46 11.19 -4.74
N ALA A 166 3.12 10.90 -5.99
CA ALA A 166 2.56 9.61 -6.37
C ALA A 166 3.44 8.92 -7.41
N HIS A 167 3.68 7.63 -7.20
CA HIS A 167 4.36 6.76 -8.15
C HIS A 167 3.37 5.69 -8.63
N VAL A 168 2.98 5.80 -9.90
CA VAL A 168 2.07 4.88 -10.58
C VAL A 168 2.91 3.95 -11.44
N ARG A 169 2.79 2.64 -11.22
CA ARG A 169 3.45 1.61 -12.02
C ARG A 169 2.42 0.70 -12.66
N VAL A 170 2.58 0.43 -13.92
CA VAL A 170 1.78 -0.53 -14.67
C VAL A 170 2.71 -1.61 -15.20
N ARG A 171 2.40 -2.87 -14.89
CA ARG A 171 3.15 -4.03 -15.40
C ARG A 171 2.17 -5.03 -16.00
N TYR A 172 2.41 -5.40 -17.24
CA TYR A 172 1.65 -6.40 -17.96
C TYR A 172 2.51 -7.64 -18.20
N GLU A 173 1.94 -8.81 -17.96
CA GLU A 173 2.53 -10.13 -18.26
C GLU A 173 1.53 -10.97 -19.03
N SER A 174 1.95 -11.53 -20.18
CA SER A 174 1.09 -12.37 -21.02
C SER A 174 1.31 -13.87 -20.80
N GLU A 175 2.37 -14.26 -20.08
CA GLU A 175 2.72 -15.64 -19.81
C GLU A 175 2.46 -16.01 -18.35
N GLY A 176 2.14 -17.26 -18.09
CA GLY A 176 1.83 -17.76 -16.75
C GLY A 176 0.50 -17.25 -16.24
N ASP A 177 0.51 -16.59 -15.11
CA ASP A 177 -0.64 -15.86 -14.54
C ASP A 177 -0.87 -14.54 -15.29
N ALA A 178 -1.21 -14.63 -16.57
CA ALA A 178 -1.43 -13.47 -17.43
C ALA A 178 -2.32 -12.41 -16.74
N GLY A 179 -1.85 -11.17 -16.72
CA GLY A 179 -2.58 -10.09 -16.08
C GLY A 179 -1.83 -8.77 -16.07
N LEU A 180 -2.51 -7.75 -15.59
CA LEU A 180 -1.97 -6.41 -15.43
C LEU A 180 -1.92 -6.08 -13.93
N LEU A 181 -0.75 -5.61 -13.49
CA LEU A 181 -0.57 -5.04 -12.17
C LEU A 181 -0.62 -3.51 -12.26
N LEU A 182 -1.45 -2.91 -11.42
CA LEU A 182 -1.48 -1.47 -11.19
C LEU A 182 -1.03 -1.22 -9.75
N ASP A 183 0.16 -0.66 -9.59
CA ASP A 183 0.79 -0.35 -8.30
C ASP A 183 0.78 1.16 -8.09
N LEU A 184 0.07 1.60 -7.08
CA LEU A 184 -0.13 2.99 -6.70
C LEU A 184 0.55 3.23 -5.35
N ASP A 185 1.63 4.00 -5.32
CA ASP A 185 2.34 4.42 -4.11
C ASP A 185 2.24 5.94 -3.97
N VAL A 186 1.47 6.41 -2.99
CA VAL A 186 1.30 7.83 -2.71
C VAL A 186 1.92 8.16 -1.37
N ALA A 187 2.72 9.21 -1.33
CA ALA A 187 3.45 9.59 -0.13
C ALA A 187 3.47 11.11 0.08
N ARG A 188 3.54 11.48 1.35
CA ARG A 188 3.92 12.82 1.79
C ARG A 188 5.24 12.78 2.54
N ASP A 189 6.06 13.76 2.32
CA ASP A 189 7.25 14.00 3.11
C ASP A 189 6.94 14.92 4.28
N GLY A 190 7.54 14.62 5.41
CA GLY A 190 7.45 15.43 6.62
C GLY A 190 6.07 15.44 7.29
N LEU A 191 5.99 14.90 8.49
CA LEU A 191 4.85 15.06 9.39
C LEU A 191 5.40 15.46 10.77
N GLU A 192 5.41 16.77 11.02
CA GLU A 192 5.95 17.32 12.28
C GLU A 192 5.00 17.12 13.47
N ASN A 193 3.70 17.11 13.22
CA ASN A 193 2.70 16.82 14.23
C ASN A 193 2.15 15.41 14.08
N LEU A 194 2.65 14.48 14.87
CA LEU A 194 2.24 13.06 14.81
C LEU A 194 0.79 12.83 15.23
N ALA A 195 0.14 13.77 15.94
CA ALA A 195 -1.28 13.69 16.26
C ALA A 195 -2.19 13.80 15.02
N THR A 196 -1.67 14.32 13.89
CA THR A 196 -2.40 14.42 12.62
C THR A 196 -2.17 13.21 11.69
N MET A 197 -1.68 12.08 12.21
CA MET A 197 -1.41 10.89 11.42
C MET A 197 -2.67 10.38 10.69
N ALA A 198 -3.80 10.35 11.39
CA ALA A 198 -5.07 9.90 10.81
C ALA A 198 -5.50 10.78 9.62
N ASP A 199 -5.38 12.11 9.76
CA ASP A 199 -5.72 13.07 8.70
C ASP A 199 -4.76 12.94 7.51
N ALA A 200 -3.47 12.71 7.79
CA ALA A 200 -2.47 12.48 6.76
C ALA A 200 -2.78 11.22 5.94
N LEU A 201 -3.13 10.13 6.59
CA LEU A 201 -3.53 8.88 5.92
C LEU A 201 -4.82 9.06 5.11
N GLN A 202 -5.82 9.79 5.65
CA GLN A 202 -7.05 10.07 4.93
C GLN A 202 -6.81 10.88 3.65
N ALA A 203 -5.90 11.86 3.70
CA ALA A 203 -5.53 12.65 2.53
C ALA A 203 -4.80 11.82 1.46
N LEU A 204 -3.90 10.90 1.89
CA LEU A 204 -3.23 9.97 0.98
C LEU A 204 -4.21 8.99 0.34
N HIS A 205 -5.18 8.49 1.12
CA HIS A 205 -6.22 7.58 0.59
C HIS A 205 -7.07 8.27 -0.49
N ALA A 206 -7.49 9.51 -0.25
CA ALA A 206 -8.24 10.28 -1.25
C ALA A 206 -7.44 10.48 -2.55
N ASP A 207 -6.12 10.69 -2.47
CA ASP A 207 -5.27 10.80 -3.66
C ASP A 207 -5.13 9.44 -4.38
N VAL A 208 -4.95 8.33 -3.64
CA VAL A 208 -4.89 6.99 -4.24
C VAL A 208 -6.20 6.66 -4.97
N GLU A 209 -7.35 6.94 -4.35
CA GLU A 209 -8.67 6.73 -4.95
C GLU A 209 -8.83 7.54 -6.26
N GLU A 210 -8.46 8.83 -6.23
CA GLU A 210 -8.50 9.71 -7.40
C GLU A 210 -7.61 9.19 -8.54
N ILE A 211 -6.37 8.78 -8.22
CA ILE A 211 -5.43 8.22 -9.20
C ILE A 211 -5.95 6.89 -9.74
N PHE A 212 -6.47 6.02 -8.89
CA PHE A 212 -7.05 4.74 -9.30
C PHE A 212 -8.18 4.96 -10.31
N LEU A 213 -9.16 5.81 -10.00
CA LEU A 213 -10.27 6.12 -10.89
C LEU A 213 -9.81 6.74 -12.21
N ALA A 214 -8.75 7.55 -12.18
CA ALA A 214 -8.15 8.11 -13.39
C ALA A 214 -7.37 7.08 -14.22
N SER A 215 -6.90 6.01 -13.59
CA SER A 215 -6.10 4.94 -14.22
C SER A 215 -6.93 3.85 -14.88
N VAL A 216 -8.24 3.78 -14.58
CA VAL A 216 -9.13 2.76 -15.12
C VAL A 216 -10.07 3.31 -16.18
N GLU A 217 -10.57 2.43 -17.04
CA GLU A 217 -11.51 2.81 -18.10
C GLU A 217 -12.86 3.31 -17.52
N PRO A 218 -13.53 4.26 -18.19
CA PRO A 218 -14.79 4.85 -17.70
C PRO A 218 -15.88 3.83 -17.39
N TRP A 219 -15.98 2.76 -18.18
CA TRP A 219 -16.97 1.71 -17.95
C TRP A 219 -16.72 0.96 -16.63
N PHE A 220 -15.43 0.74 -16.30
CA PHE A 220 -15.06 0.09 -15.04
C PHE A 220 -15.27 1.04 -13.85
N ALA A 221 -14.84 2.29 -13.97
CA ALA A 221 -15.09 3.32 -12.95
C ALA A 221 -16.60 3.49 -12.68
N ALA A 222 -17.44 3.49 -13.72
CA ALA A 222 -18.89 3.58 -13.58
C ALA A 222 -19.50 2.35 -12.87
N SER A 223 -18.96 1.15 -13.10
CA SER A 223 -19.40 -0.07 -12.39
C SER A 223 -19.09 0.00 -10.89
N LEU A 224 -18.00 0.66 -10.50
CA LEU A 224 -17.66 0.89 -9.09
C LEU A 224 -18.64 1.85 -8.39
N VAL A 225 -19.08 2.87 -9.11
CA VAL A 225 -20.04 3.87 -8.59
C VAL A 225 -21.46 3.33 -8.57
N GLY A 226 -21.88 2.61 -9.63
CA GLY A 226 -23.25 2.04 -9.74
C GLY A 226 -23.55 0.96 -8.69
N ALA A 227 -22.54 0.24 -8.25
CA ALA A 227 -22.67 -0.71 -7.15
C ALA A 227 -22.94 -0.03 -5.78
N ARG A 228 -22.71 1.30 -5.68
CA ARG A 228 -23.04 2.10 -4.47
C ARG A 228 -24.54 2.47 -4.38
N GLU A 229 -25.29 2.42 -5.48
CA GLU A 229 -26.65 2.98 -5.56
C GLU A 229 -27.77 1.94 -5.44
N GLU A 230 -27.50 0.64 -5.37
CA GLU A 230 -28.53 -0.35 -5.12
C GLU A 230 -28.79 -0.51 -3.61
N PRO A 231 -29.88 0.12 -3.08
CA PRO A 231 -30.32 -0.17 -1.72
C PRO A 231 -30.97 -1.56 -1.70
N THR A 232 -30.43 -2.46 -0.93
CA THR A 232 -31.13 -3.68 -0.48
C THR A 232 -32.30 -3.36 0.45
#